data_db0f7fe2e63f679a2d2357f0e957d2e8
#
_entry.id   db0f7fe2e63f679a2d2357f0e957d2e8
#
_cell.length_a   1.000
_cell.length_b   1.000
_cell.length_c   1.000
_cell.angle_alpha   90.00
_cell.angle_beta   90.00
_cell.angle_gamma   90.00
#
_symmetry.space_group_name_H-M   'P 1'
#
loop_
_entity.id
_entity.type
_entity.pdbx_description
1 polymer ?
#
loop_
_entity_poly.entity_id
_entity_poly.type
_entity_poly.pdbx_seq_one_letter_code
_entity_poly.pdbx_strand_id
1 'polypeptide(L)'
;MDEVFLKDEQETINFGKEFAGRLKGDEVICLLGDLGSGKTTFVKGLAEGLGIREGYQVRSPTFTIVNEYPTQRGRLIHIDLYRVEDFDVEQFVGEGVVVVEWARNLELCDYILEFLFEGEGRRIVLKFKKKEVRYGLFG
;
A
#
# COMPACT_ATOMS: atom_id res chain seq x y z
N MET A 1 -17.13 -6.01 2.58
CA MET A 1 -16.07 -5.11 3.02
C MET A 1 -15.36 -5.73 4.22
N ASP A 2 -14.08 -5.76 4.19
CA ASP A 2 -13.30 -6.40 5.23
C ASP A 2 -12.69 -5.38 6.17
N GLU A 3 -12.66 -5.73 7.45
CA GLU A 3 -12.01 -4.92 8.46
C GLU A 3 -11.14 -5.80 9.31
N VAL A 4 -10.07 -5.24 9.83
CA VAL A 4 -9.19 -5.94 10.75
C VAL A 4 -8.74 -4.97 11.84
N PHE A 5 -8.65 -5.47 13.06
CA PHE A 5 -8.09 -4.70 14.17
C PHE A 5 -6.68 -5.20 14.44
N LEU A 6 -5.74 -4.27 14.53
CA LEU A 6 -4.33 -4.57 14.80
C LEU A 6 -3.94 -3.85 16.07
N LYS A 7 -3.54 -4.61 17.08
CA LYS A 7 -3.33 -4.02 18.41
C LYS A 7 -2.00 -3.28 18.53
N ASP A 8 -1.01 -3.61 17.71
CA ASP A 8 0.32 -3.02 17.81
C ASP A 8 1.03 -3.01 16.46
N GLU A 9 2.22 -2.42 16.45
CA GLU A 9 3.03 -2.28 15.24
C GLU A 9 3.39 -3.61 14.61
N GLN A 10 3.72 -4.60 15.45
CA GLN A 10 4.09 -5.92 14.92
C GLN A 10 2.94 -6.57 14.17
N GLU A 11 1.72 -6.40 14.67
CA GLU A 11 0.55 -6.94 13.96
C GLU A 11 0.32 -6.23 12.63
N THR A 12 0.62 -4.94 12.56
CA THR A 12 0.52 -4.21 11.30
C THR A 12 1.54 -4.73 10.29
N ILE A 13 2.75 -5.01 10.74
CA ILE A 13 3.79 -5.60 9.87
C ILE A 13 3.33 -6.97 9.38
N ASN A 14 2.81 -7.81 10.28
CA ASN A 14 2.35 -9.13 9.92
C ASN A 14 1.19 -9.07 8.92
N PHE A 15 0.30 -8.12 9.09
CA PHE A 15 -0.80 -7.91 8.15
C PHE A 15 -0.27 -7.55 6.76
N GLY A 16 0.74 -6.68 6.69
CA GLY A 16 1.37 -6.33 5.42
C GLY A 16 1.99 -7.54 4.74
N LYS A 17 2.67 -8.39 5.51
CA LYS A 17 3.29 -9.59 4.97
C LYS A 17 2.24 -10.53 4.37
N GLU A 18 1.13 -10.73 5.08
CA GLU A 18 0.05 -11.57 4.57
C GLU A 18 -0.61 -10.95 3.35
N PHE A 19 -0.78 -9.63 3.35
CA PHE A 19 -1.39 -8.94 2.23
C PHE A 19 -0.59 -9.15 0.94
N ALA A 20 0.73 -9.21 1.03
CA ALA A 20 1.59 -9.45 -0.12
C ALA A 20 1.21 -10.75 -0.85
N GLY A 21 0.70 -11.73 -0.12
CA GLY A 21 0.29 -13.00 -0.71
C GLY A 21 -0.90 -12.89 -1.65
N ARG A 22 -1.67 -11.80 -1.58
CA ARG A 22 -2.81 -11.58 -2.47
C ARG A 22 -2.41 -10.99 -3.80
N LEU A 23 -1.21 -10.45 -3.90
CA LEU A 23 -0.81 -9.62 -5.02
C LEU A 23 -0.24 -10.45 -6.16
N LYS A 24 -0.49 -10.00 -7.38
CA LYS A 24 0.10 -10.58 -8.60
C LYS A 24 1.44 -9.93 -8.88
N GLY A 25 1.59 -8.64 -8.56
CA GLY A 25 2.83 -7.92 -8.77
C GLY A 25 2.68 -6.62 -9.55
N ASP A 26 1.47 -6.26 -9.92
CA ASP A 26 1.21 -5.05 -10.71
C ASP A 26 0.10 -4.16 -10.13
N GLU A 27 -0.34 -4.44 -8.92
CA GLU A 27 -1.44 -3.71 -8.32
C GLU A 27 -1.04 -2.33 -7.84
N VAL A 28 -2.05 -1.45 -7.77
CA VAL A 28 -1.94 -0.15 -7.12
C VAL A 28 -2.71 -0.23 -5.81
N ILE A 29 -2.03 0.05 -4.71
CA ILE A 29 -2.59 0.00 -3.37
C ILE A 29 -2.57 1.40 -2.79
N CYS A 30 -3.73 1.92 -2.45
CA CYS A 30 -3.83 3.27 -1.89
C CYS A 30 -4.10 3.19 -0.40
N LEU A 31 -3.28 3.90 0.38
CA LEU A 31 -3.36 3.92 1.82
C LEU A 31 -3.87 5.28 2.28
N LEU A 32 -4.96 5.27 3.03
CA LEU A 32 -5.57 6.48 3.58
C LEU A 32 -5.46 6.44 5.10
N GLY A 33 -5.32 7.60 5.69
CA GLY A 33 -5.26 7.70 7.15
C GLY A 33 -4.37 8.85 7.59
N ASP A 34 -4.56 9.28 8.83
CA ASP A 34 -3.79 10.40 9.39
C ASP A 34 -2.33 10.03 9.60
N LEU A 35 -1.51 11.05 9.84
CA LEU A 35 -0.11 10.86 10.20
C LEU A 35 -0.03 9.94 11.41
N GLY A 36 0.92 9.02 11.38
CA GLY A 36 1.13 8.08 12.48
C GLY A 36 0.14 6.94 12.54
N SER A 37 -0.73 6.78 11.54
CA SER A 37 -1.76 5.73 11.58
C SER A 37 -1.24 4.35 11.21
N GLY A 38 0.02 4.23 10.80
CA GLY A 38 0.62 2.92 10.51
C GLY A 38 0.79 2.60 9.03
N LYS A 39 0.58 3.58 8.15
CA LYS A 39 0.69 3.34 6.70
C LYS A 39 2.08 2.86 6.31
N THR A 40 3.12 3.57 6.76
CA THR A 40 4.49 3.17 6.42
C THR A 40 4.87 1.84 7.08
N THR A 41 4.36 1.59 8.29
CA THR A 41 4.58 0.31 8.96
C THR A 41 3.99 -0.85 8.15
N PHE A 42 2.81 -0.65 7.59
CA PHE A 42 2.20 -1.62 6.70
C PHE A 42 3.10 -1.89 5.48
N VAL A 43 3.67 -0.82 4.90
CA VAL A 43 4.55 -0.97 3.73
C VAL A 43 5.80 -1.76 4.09
N LYS A 44 6.32 -1.62 5.31
CA LYS A 44 7.46 -2.44 5.76
C LYS A 44 7.09 -3.92 5.72
N GLY A 45 5.90 -4.26 6.23
CA GLY A 45 5.43 -5.64 6.18
C GLY A 45 5.21 -6.13 4.76
N LEU A 46 4.61 -5.28 3.93
CA LEU A 46 4.37 -5.62 2.53
C LEU A 46 5.69 -5.92 1.81
N ALA A 47 6.70 -5.08 2.04
CA ALA A 47 8.02 -5.28 1.44
C ALA A 47 8.63 -6.60 1.87
N GLU A 48 8.53 -6.96 3.15
CA GLU A 48 9.01 -8.24 3.63
C GLU A 48 8.29 -9.40 2.94
N GLY A 49 6.97 -9.29 2.81
CA GLY A 49 6.17 -10.33 2.15
C GLY A 49 6.49 -10.47 0.67
N LEU A 50 6.89 -9.38 0.01
CA LEU A 50 7.31 -9.41 -1.39
C LEU A 50 8.76 -9.87 -1.54
N GLY A 51 9.49 -9.99 -0.44
CA GLY A 51 10.88 -10.43 -0.48
C GLY A 51 11.84 -9.31 -0.84
N ILE A 52 11.77 -8.19 -0.10
CA ILE A 52 12.69 -7.07 -0.32
C ILE A 52 14.13 -7.56 -0.28
N ARG A 53 14.93 -7.07 -1.23
CA ARG A 53 16.32 -7.51 -1.35
C ARG A 53 17.15 -7.03 -0.17
N GLU A 54 18.17 -7.82 0.16
CA GLU A 54 19.09 -7.52 1.25
C GLU A 54 19.74 -6.15 1.02
N GLY A 55 19.93 -5.41 2.10
CA GLY A 55 20.54 -4.09 2.03
C GLY A 55 19.56 -2.94 1.85
N TYR A 56 18.30 -3.24 1.56
CA TYR A 56 17.27 -2.21 1.41
C TYR A 56 16.37 -2.17 2.63
N GLN A 57 15.98 -0.97 3.02
CA GLN A 57 15.10 -0.77 4.15
C GLN A 57 14.02 0.25 3.77
N VAL A 58 12.77 -0.10 4.04
CA VAL A 58 11.64 0.78 3.74
C VAL A 58 11.70 2.03 4.63
N ARG A 59 11.60 3.19 3.99
CA ARG A 59 11.55 4.48 4.67
C ARG A 59 10.40 5.28 4.09
N SER A 60 9.82 6.14 4.92
CA SER A 60 8.74 7.03 4.46
C SER A 60 9.26 7.92 3.33
N PRO A 61 8.57 7.99 2.19
CA PRO A 61 8.99 8.85 1.08
C PRO A 61 8.39 10.26 1.17
N THR A 62 8.11 10.75 2.39
CA THR A 62 7.50 12.08 2.54
C THR A 62 8.32 13.17 1.85
N PHE A 63 9.64 13.11 1.95
CA PHE A 63 10.51 14.11 1.34
C PHE A 63 11.00 13.72 -0.05
N THR A 64 11.16 12.45 -0.31
CA THR A 64 11.63 11.96 -1.62
C THR A 64 10.48 11.76 -2.61
N ILE A 65 9.26 11.71 -2.14
CA ILE A 65 8.03 11.48 -2.90
C ILE A 65 7.94 10.04 -3.39
N VAL A 66 8.98 9.49 -4.00
CA VAL A 66 9.02 8.12 -4.50
C VAL A 66 10.26 7.42 -3.98
N ASN A 67 10.08 6.25 -3.39
CA ASN A 67 11.17 5.33 -3.08
C ASN A 67 10.86 4.02 -3.79
N GLU A 68 11.87 3.43 -4.44
CA GLU A 68 11.69 2.16 -5.13
C GLU A 68 12.59 1.11 -4.49
N TYR A 69 12.07 -0.10 -4.38
CA TYR A 69 12.79 -1.21 -3.77
C TYR A 69 12.71 -2.44 -4.65
N PRO A 70 13.85 -3.10 -4.92
CA PRO A 70 13.81 -4.38 -5.61
C PRO A 70 13.34 -5.46 -4.64
N THR A 71 12.48 -6.35 -5.11
CA THR A 71 12.03 -7.49 -4.33
C THR A 71 12.15 -8.76 -5.16
N GLN A 72 11.97 -9.91 -4.52
CA GLN A 72 11.98 -11.18 -5.24
C GLN A 72 10.79 -11.29 -6.19
N ARG A 73 9.75 -10.48 -5.98
CA ARG A 73 8.53 -10.52 -6.80
C ARG A 73 8.37 -9.27 -7.66
N GLY A 74 9.47 -8.61 -8.01
CA GLY A 74 9.45 -7.42 -8.82
C GLY A 74 9.69 -6.16 -8.01
N ARG A 75 9.39 -5.00 -8.60
CA ARG A 75 9.63 -3.72 -7.94
C ARG A 75 8.49 -3.36 -7.00
N LEU A 76 8.85 -2.77 -5.87
CA LEU A 76 7.89 -2.13 -5.00
C LEU A 76 8.13 -0.62 -5.12
N ILE A 77 7.11 0.11 -5.52
CA ILE A 77 7.18 1.56 -5.74
C ILE A 77 6.32 2.23 -4.68
N HIS A 78 6.97 2.92 -3.75
CA HIS A 78 6.30 3.56 -2.62
C HIS A 78 6.25 5.07 -2.85
N ILE A 79 5.05 5.63 -2.91
CA ILE A 79 4.80 7.02 -3.25
C ILE A 79 4.07 7.70 -2.09
N ASP A 80 4.46 8.94 -1.77
CA ASP A 80 3.80 9.73 -0.74
C ASP A 80 3.46 11.10 -1.32
N LEU A 81 2.17 11.40 -1.38
CA LEU A 81 1.67 12.64 -1.97
C LEU A 81 1.33 13.71 -0.93
N TYR A 82 1.75 13.53 0.32
CA TYR A 82 1.41 14.48 1.37
C TYR A 82 1.84 15.92 1.02
N ARG A 83 2.99 16.07 0.40
CA ARG A 83 3.58 17.37 0.09
C ARG A 83 3.45 17.80 -1.36
N VAL A 84 2.79 17.00 -2.19
CA VAL A 84 2.73 17.25 -3.63
C VAL A 84 1.28 17.14 -4.10
N GLU A 85 0.82 18.14 -4.86
CA GLU A 85 -0.53 18.11 -5.41
C GLU A 85 -0.58 17.45 -6.78
N ASP A 86 0.33 17.81 -7.66
CA ASP A 86 0.36 17.29 -9.02
C ASP A 86 1.50 16.30 -9.19
N PHE A 87 1.18 15.03 -9.12
CA PHE A 87 2.14 13.97 -9.34
C PHE A 87 1.49 12.88 -10.16
N ASP A 88 2.12 12.49 -11.23
CA ASP A 88 1.59 11.47 -12.14
C ASP A 88 1.92 10.07 -11.65
N VAL A 89 0.99 9.51 -10.88
CA VAL A 89 1.13 8.13 -10.38
C VAL A 89 1.03 7.13 -11.54
N GLU A 90 0.28 7.48 -12.58
CA GLU A 90 0.04 6.56 -13.71
C GLU A 90 1.32 6.11 -14.40
N GLN A 91 2.37 6.92 -14.36
CA GLN A 91 3.64 6.54 -14.98
C GLN A 91 4.25 5.29 -14.38
N PHE A 92 3.85 4.94 -13.16
CA PHE A 92 4.39 3.75 -12.48
C PHE A 92 3.46 2.55 -12.56
N VAL A 93 2.23 2.73 -13.00
CA VAL A 93 1.27 1.62 -13.07
C VAL A 93 1.75 0.57 -14.03
N GLY A 94 1.80 -0.68 -13.56
CA GLY A 94 2.31 -1.79 -14.37
C GLY A 94 3.80 -2.04 -14.22
N GLU A 95 4.54 -1.13 -13.55
CA GLU A 95 5.98 -1.26 -13.37
C GLU A 95 6.35 -2.14 -12.18
N GLY A 96 5.37 -2.45 -11.34
CA GLY A 96 5.53 -3.24 -10.14
C GLY A 96 4.34 -3.01 -9.24
N VAL A 97 4.48 -3.36 -7.96
CA VAL A 97 3.47 -3.03 -6.97
C VAL A 97 3.64 -1.57 -6.58
N VAL A 98 2.61 -0.77 -6.78
CA VAL A 98 2.63 0.66 -6.46
C VAL A 98 1.80 0.89 -5.21
N VAL A 99 2.41 1.50 -4.19
CA VAL A 99 1.72 1.84 -2.94
C VAL A 99 1.73 3.35 -2.79
N VAL A 100 0.54 3.94 -2.66
CA VAL A 100 0.41 5.38 -2.60
C VAL A 100 -0.17 5.81 -1.26
N GLU A 101 0.61 6.58 -0.49
CA GLU A 101 0.12 7.23 0.73
C GLU A 101 -0.40 8.61 0.35
N TRP A 102 -1.49 9.03 1.00
CA TRP A 102 -2.14 10.31 0.72
C TRP A 102 -2.66 10.40 -0.72
N ALA A 103 -3.16 9.27 -1.22
CA ALA A 103 -3.69 9.20 -2.58
C ALA A 103 -4.90 10.13 -2.74
N ARG A 104 -4.96 10.83 -3.87
CA ARG A 104 -6.06 11.73 -4.19
C ARG A 104 -6.98 11.16 -5.24
N ASN A 105 -6.42 10.54 -6.26
CA ASN A 105 -7.21 9.92 -7.32
C ASN A 105 -7.36 8.43 -7.02
N LEU A 106 -8.46 8.07 -6.38
CA LEU A 106 -8.69 6.69 -5.96
C LEU A 106 -9.12 5.78 -7.10
N GLU A 107 -9.39 6.34 -8.28
CA GLU A 107 -9.77 5.51 -9.43
C GLU A 107 -8.65 4.61 -9.91
N LEU A 108 -7.40 4.97 -9.65
CA LEU A 108 -6.25 4.16 -10.03
C LEU A 108 -6.06 2.96 -9.12
N CYS A 109 -6.71 2.93 -7.97
CA CYS A 109 -6.42 1.97 -6.92
C CYS A 109 -7.13 0.65 -7.16
N ASP A 110 -6.38 -0.45 -7.13
CA ASP A 110 -6.95 -1.79 -7.10
C ASP A 110 -7.44 -2.10 -5.70
N TYR A 111 -6.71 -1.63 -4.69
CA TYR A 111 -7.08 -1.78 -3.28
C TYR A 111 -7.01 -0.42 -2.60
N ILE A 112 -7.92 -0.18 -1.69
CA ILE A 112 -7.90 1.00 -0.84
C ILE A 112 -7.95 0.50 0.59
N LEU A 113 -6.94 0.87 1.40
CA LEU A 113 -6.90 0.54 2.82
C LEU A 113 -6.98 1.83 3.61
N GLU A 114 -7.98 1.92 4.46
CA GLU A 114 -8.14 3.08 5.33
C GLU A 114 -7.70 2.71 6.73
N PHE A 115 -6.76 3.48 7.28
CA PHE A 115 -6.16 3.26 8.60
C PHE A 115 -6.80 4.21 9.59
N LEU A 116 -7.44 3.66 10.60
CA LEU A 116 -8.14 4.44 11.62
C LEU A 116 -7.54 4.14 12.99
N PHE A 117 -7.40 5.18 13.81
CA PHE A 117 -7.00 4.99 15.20
C PHE A 117 -8.14 4.35 15.98
N GLU A 118 -7.84 3.36 16.79
CA GLU A 118 -8.82 2.74 17.68
C GLU A 118 -8.12 2.38 18.98
N GLY A 119 -8.28 3.24 20.00
CA GLY A 119 -7.48 3.12 21.21
C GLY A 119 -6.01 3.25 20.87
N GLU A 120 -5.20 2.33 21.34
CA GLU A 120 -3.77 2.28 21.02
C GLU A 120 -3.50 1.48 19.75
N GLY A 121 -4.50 0.77 19.26
CA GLY A 121 -4.38 -0.02 18.05
C GLY A 121 -4.84 0.70 16.81
N ARG A 122 -5.03 -0.06 15.77
CA ARG A 122 -5.49 0.45 14.47
C ARG A 122 -6.56 -0.46 13.91
N ARG A 123 -7.55 0.15 13.29
CA ARG A 123 -8.52 -0.58 12.47
C ARG A 123 -8.23 -0.27 11.02
N ILE A 124 -8.13 -1.30 10.22
CA ILE A 124 -7.93 -1.13 8.78
C ILE A 124 -9.17 -1.60 8.07
N VAL A 125 -9.73 -0.73 7.24
CA VAL A 125 -10.89 -1.04 6.41
C VAL A 125 -10.40 -1.25 4.98
N LEU A 126 -10.62 -2.44 4.45
CA LEU A 126 -10.18 -2.81 3.11
C LEU A 126 -11.33 -2.70 2.12
N LYS A 127 -11.07 -2.01 1.01
CA LYS A 127 -12.03 -1.89 -0.09
C LYS A 127 -11.39 -2.41 -1.36
N PHE A 128 -12.15 -3.20 -2.10
CA PHE A 128 -11.77 -3.64 -3.44
C PHE A 128 -12.44 -2.74 -4.44
N LYS A 129 -11.77 -2.46 -5.54
CA LYS A 129 -12.34 -1.49 -6.43
C LYS A 129 -12.56 -1.92 -7.86
N LYS A 130 -11.57 -2.40 -8.55
CA LYS A 130 -11.70 -2.55 -10.01
C LYS A 130 -11.94 -3.95 -10.52
N LYS A 131 -11.60 -4.94 -9.76
CA LYS A 131 -11.70 -6.31 -10.24
C LYS A 131 -13.11 -6.72 -10.56
N GLU A 132 -14.04 -6.30 -9.74
CA GLU A 132 -15.44 -6.65 -9.96
C GLU A 132 -15.96 -6.09 -11.26
N VAL A 133 -15.59 -4.83 -11.56
CA VAL A 133 -16.01 -4.19 -12.80
C VAL A 133 -15.45 -4.94 -14.01
N ARG A 134 -14.19 -5.31 -13.96
CA ARG A 134 -13.56 -6.04 -15.05
C ARG A 134 -14.18 -7.40 -15.27
N TYR A 135 -14.44 -8.12 -14.21
CA TYR A 135 -15.09 -9.42 -14.31
C TYR A 135 -16.52 -9.29 -14.83
N GLY A 136 -17.23 -8.25 -14.41
CA GLY A 136 -18.56 -8.00 -14.90
C GLY A 136 -18.61 -7.76 -16.39
N LEU A 137 -17.54 -7.21 -16.97
CA LEU A 137 -17.49 -6.98 -18.41
C LEU A 137 -17.24 -8.26 -19.20
N PHE A 138 -16.54 -9.19 -18.64
CA PHE A 138 -16.12 -10.39 -19.37
C PHE A 138 -16.75 -11.67 -18.87
N GLY A 139 -17.36 -11.59 -17.77
CA GLY A 139 -17.94 -12.77 -17.14
C GLY A 139 -19.39 -12.85 -17.23
#